data_c443856a3fcff44eb6ec0cb03a426c29
#
_entry.id   c443856a3fcff44eb6ec0cb03a426c29
#
_cell.length_a   1.000
_cell.length_b   1.000
_cell.length_c   1.000
_cell.angle_alpha   90.00
_cell.angle_beta   90.00
_cell.angle_gamma   90.00
#
_symmetry.space_group_name_H-M   'P 1'
#
loop_
_entity.id
_entity.type
_entity.pdbx_description
1 polymer ?
#
loop_
_entity_poly.entity_id
_entity_poly.type
_entity_poly.pdbx_seq_one_letter_code
_entity_poly.pdbx_strand_id
1 'polypeptide(L)'
;VMLLPHGYEGQGPEHSSARMERFLQLCAGDNIQVCNITTPSNYFHVLRRQMMRPFRKPLIIMTPKSLLRHKLAVSLRSDFIGESHFRRIMSDRTPPADEAVKRVVLCSGKVGYDLMEARDAAAMTDTTVIRIEQLYPFPGEALALRLGRMKNLEEVVWAQEEPRNNGGWFFVEPYIEESLADAGFAGMRARYAGRAAAASPATGLMSRHKTEQAALVADALGLSVRAEIRRSKKKD
;
A
#
# COMPACT_ATOMS: atom_id res chain seq x y z
N VAL A 1 4.43 -0.25 -21.26
CA VAL A 1 3.60 -0.16 -20.03
C VAL A 1 2.52 -1.22 -20.11
N MET A 2 2.33 -1.96 -19.03
CA MET A 2 1.23 -2.92 -18.85
C MET A 2 0.35 -2.46 -17.71
N LEU A 3 -0.95 -2.29 -17.98
CA LEU A 3 -1.96 -1.95 -16.98
C LEU A 3 -2.74 -3.22 -16.68
N LEU A 4 -2.63 -3.73 -15.47
CA LEU A 4 -3.15 -5.04 -15.11
C LEU A 4 -4.31 -4.93 -14.13
N PRO A 5 -5.45 -5.62 -14.38
CA PRO A 5 -6.60 -5.60 -13.49
C PRO A 5 -6.23 -6.28 -12.17
N HIS A 6 -6.15 -5.48 -11.11
CA HIS A 6 -5.78 -5.93 -9.78
C HIS A 6 -6.55 -5.14 -8.74
N GLY A 7 -6.98 -5.80 -7.71
CA GLY A 7 -7.71 -5.24 -6.58
C GLY A 7 -8.60 -6.30 -5.97
N TYR A 8 -8.51 -6.47 -4.67
CA TYR A 8 -9.35 -7.40 -3.94
C TYR A 8 -10.63 -6.66 -3.52
N GLU A 9 -11.56 -6.50 -4.48
CA GLU A 9 -12.70 -5.56 -4.39
C GLU A 9 -14.06 -6.26 -4.20
N GLY A 10 -14.07 -7.55 -3.85
CA GLY A 10 -15.28 -8.34 -3.68
C GLY A 10 -16.03 -8.66 -4.99
N GLN A 11 -15.45 -8.28 -6.13
CA GLN A 11 -15.97 -8.59 -7.47
C GLN A 11 -15.46 -9.94 -7.94
N GLY A 12 -15.86 -10.36 -9.15
CA GLY A 12 -15.43 -11.61 -9.74
C GLY A 12 -13.91 -11.66 -10.03
N PRO A 13 -13.36 -12.85 -10.27
CA PRO A 13 -11.92 -13.03 -10.47
C PRO A 13 -11.37 -12.32 -11.71
N GLU A 14 -12.20 -12.01 -12.70
CA GLU A 14 -11.84 -11.27 -13.91
C GLU A 14 -11.40 -9.82 -13.63
N HIS A 15 -11.79 -9.25 -12.50
CA HIS A 15 -11.38 -7.92 -12.05
C HIS A 15 -10.13 -7.93 -11.16
N SER A 16 -9.66 -9.12 -10.78
CA SER A 16 -8.52 -9.35 -9.88
C SER A 16 -7.55 -10.38 -10.47
N SER A 17 -7.49 -10.51 -11.80
CA SER A 17 -6.75 -11.57 -12.49
C SER A 17 -5.24 -11.35 -12.52
N ALA A 18 -4.76 -10.13 -12.33
CA ALA A 18 -3.33 -9.87 -12.23
C ALA A 18 -2.77 -10.50 -10.94
N ARG A 19 -1.61 -11.11 -11.09
CA ARG A 19 -0.88 -11.76 -10.01
C ARG A 19 0.38 -10.97 -9.73
N MET A 20 0.29 -9.99 -8.82
CA MET A 20 1.40 -9.13 -8.43
C MET A 20 2.63 -9.94 -8.03
N GLU A 21 2.44 -10.97 -7.23
CA GLU A 21 3.50 -11.86 -6.75
C GLU A 21 4.30 -12.52 -7.87
N ARG A 22 3.69 -12.84 -9.01
CA ARG A 22 4.38 -13.44 -10.17
C ARG A 22 5.31 -12.45 -10.84
N PHE A 23 4.89 -11.19 -10.97
CA PHE A 23 5.76 -10.14 -11.50
C PHE A 23 6.91 -9.85 -10.55
N LEU A 24 6.65 -9.83 -9.24
CA LEU A 24 7.69 -9.64 -8.23
C LEU A 24 8.72 -10.77 -8.22
N GLN A 25 8.29 -12.02 -8.46
CA GLN A 25 9.20 -13.15 -8.60
C GLN A 25 10.13 -13.06 -9.83
N LEU A 26 9.74 -12.32 -10.86
CA LEU A 26 10.55 -12.09 -12.06
C LEU A 26 11.53 -10.93 -11.93
N CYS A 27 11.49 -10.20 -10.80
CA CYS A 27 12.30 -9.01 -10.59
C CYS A 27 13.73 -9.35 -10.19
N ALA A 28 14.71 -8.90 -10.99
CA ALA A 28 16.13 -9.00 -10.69
C ALA A 28 16.92 -7.98 -11.53
N GLY A 29 18.02 -7.42 -10.99
CA GLY A 29 18.92 -6.53 -11.71
C GLY A 29 18.23 -5.34 -12.39
N ASP A 30 17.18 -4.80 -11.74
CA ASP A 30 16.37 -3.69 -12.26
C ASP A 30 15.77 -3.94 -13.65
N ASN A 31 15.43 -5.20 -13.96
CA ASN A 31 14.91 -5.62 -15.26
C ASN A 31 13.55 -5.03 -15.62
N ILE A 32 12.65 -4.91 -14.64
CA ILE A 32 11.28 -4.37 -14.78
C ILE A 32 10.98 -3.40 -13.67
N GLN A 33 9.83 -2.73 -13.75
CA GLN A 33 9.29 -1.91 -12.66
C GLN A 33 7.90 -2.41 -12.32
N VAL A 34 7.61 -2.59 -11.03
CA VAL A 34 6.28 -3.01 -10.55
C VAL A 34 5.74 -1.93 -9.62
N CYS A 35 4.60 -1.36 -10.00
CA CYS A 35 3.97 -0.25 -9.29
C CYS A 35 2.50 -0.55 -8.98
N ASN A 36 2.01 -0.02 -7.86
CA ASN A 36 0.61 -0.03 -7.46
C ASN A 36 0.23 1.37 -6.98
N ILE A 37 -0.22 2.19 -7.92
CA ILE A 37 -0.29 3.65 -7.79
C ILE A 37 -1.67 4.07 -7.30
N THR A 38 -1.70 4.98 -6.34
CA THR A 38 -2.93 5.33 -5.63
C THR A 38 -3.47 6.73 -5.93
N THR A 39 -2.68 7.64 -6.54
CA THR A 39 -3.13 9.01 -6.83
C THR A 39 -3.01 9.37 -8.31
N PRO A 40 -3.89 10.24 -8.85
CA PRO A 40 -3.82 10.68 -10.25
C PRO A 40 -2.48 11.35 -10.61
N SER A 41 -1.94 12.21 -9.74
CA SER A 41 -0.66 12.89 -9.99
C SER A 41 0.50 11.90 -10.05
N ASN A 42 0.54 10.94 -9.12
CA ASN A 42 1.60 9.95 -9.11
C ASN A 42 1.51 9.01 -10.33
N TYR A 43 0.28 8.73 -10.79
CA TYR A 43 0.03 7.99 -12.03
C TYR A 43 0.56 8.74 -13.25
N PHE A 44 0.26 10.04 -13.36
CA PHE A 44 0.81 10.91 -14.39
C PHE A 44 2.36 10.89 -14.37
N HIS A 45 2.95 11.05 -13.19
CA HIS A 45 4.40 11.12 -13.06
C HIS A 45 5.11 9.80 -13.34
N VAL A 46 4.52 8.64 -13.07
CA VAL A 46 5.13 7.36 -13.43
C VAL A 46 5.19 7.18 -14.95
N LEU A 47 4.15 7.60 -15.67
CA LEU A 47 4.14 7.57 -17.13
C LEU A 47 5.13 8.59 -17.72
N ARG A 48 5.15 9.81 -17.18
CA ARG A 48 6.14 10.84 -17.56
C ARG A 48 7.56 10.31 -17.33
N ARG A 49 7.85 9.73 -16.17
CA ARG A 49 9.15 9.12 -15.85
C ARG A 49 9.52 8.02 -16.84
N GLN A 50 8.57 7.15 -17.21
CA GLN A 50 8.79 6.07 -18.17
C GLN A 50 9.21 6.61 -19.53
N MET A 51 8.65 7.73 -19.97
CA MET A 51 9.00 8.35 -21.24
C MET A 51 10.33 9.10 -21.22
N MET A 52 10.67 9.74 -20.10
CA MET A 52 11.85 10.57 -19.97
C MET A 52 13.15 9.81 -19.72
N ARG A 53 13.08 8.56 -19.26
CA ARG A 53 14.27 7.75 -18.99
C ARG A 53 15.00 7.35 -20.28
N PRO A 54 16.35 7.35 -20.28
CA PRO A 54 17.16 7.01 -21.45
C PRO A 54 17.23 5.50 -21.72
N PHE A 55 16.38 4.70 -21.07
CA PHE A 55 16.31 3.25 -21.24
C PHE A 55 14.86 2.78 -21.39
N ARG A 56 14.67 1.57 -21.91
CA ARG A 56 13.37 0.94 -22.12
C ARG A 56 13.27 -0.35 -21.34
N LYS A 57 12.71 -0.26 -20.12
CA LYS A 57 12.37 -1.41 -19.27
C LYS A 57 10.86 -1.48 -19.09
N PRO A 58 10.25 -2.67 -19.01
CA PRO A 58 8.82 -2.81 -18.77
C PRO A 58 8.37 -2.11 -17.50
N LEU A 59 7.24 -1.43 -17.57
CA LEU A 59 6.53 -0.86 -16.43
C LEU A 59 5.21 -1.59 -16.26
N ILE A 60 5.07 -2.28 -15.14
CA ILE A 60 3.88 -3.05 -14.75
C ILE A 60 3.13 -2.23 -13.70
N ILE A 61 1.87 -1.88 -13.97
CA ILE A 61 1.04 -1.10 -13.05
C ILE A 61 -0.19 -1.92 -12.68
N MET A 62 -0.38 -2.13 -11.38
CA MET A 62 -1.61 -2.68 -10.81
C MET A 62 -2.69 -1.61 -10.83
N THR A 63 -3.86 -1.92 -11.38
CA THR A 63 -4.93 -0.95 -11.65
C THR A 63 -6.28 -1.39 -11.09
N PRO A 64 -6.54 -1.16 -9.79
CA PRO A 64 -7.85 -1.44 -9.21
C PRO A 64 -8.91 -0.47 -9.77
N LYS A 65 -10.06 -1.00 -10.17
CA LYS A 65 -11.13 -0.21 -10.79
C LYS A 65 -11.76 0.83 -9.85
N SER A 66 -11.86 0.52 -8.57
CA SER A 66 -12.48 1.41 -7.58
C SER A 66 -11.77 2.76 -7.48
N LEU A 67 -10.46 2.82 -7.69
CA LEU A 67 -9.71 4.09 -7.63
C LEU A 67 -10.13 5.09 -8.71
N LEU A 68 -10.70 4.66 -9.84
CA LEU A 68 -11.18 5.55 -10.88
C LEU A 68 -12.30 6.48 -10.42
N ARG A 69 -13.02 6.12 -9.36
CA ARG A 69 -14.15 6.87 -8.80
C ARG A 69 -14.03 7.12 -7.30
N HIS A 70 -12.87 6.81 -6.72
CA HIS A 70 -12.68 6.92 -5.27
C HIS A 70 -12.55 8.40 -4.88
N LYS A 71 -13.38 8.85 -3.92
CA LYS A 71 -13.47 10.26 -3.51
C LYS A 71 -12.15 10.84 -2.99
N LEU A 72 -11.33 10.01 -2.34
CA LEU A 72 -10.02 10.42 -1.79
C LEU A 72 -8.87 10.27 -2.79
N ALA A 73 -9.08 9.54 -3.90
CA ALA A 73 -8.08 9.38 -4.95
C ALA A 73 -8.03 10.62 -5.87
N VAL A 74 -7.71 11.77 -5.28
CA VAL A 74 -7.61 13.06 -5.95
C VAL A 74 -6.23 13.66 -5.78
N SER A 75 -5.86 14.60 -6.65
CA SER A 75 -4.59 15.31 -6.60
C SER A 75 -4.81 16.80 -6.80
N LEU A 76 -4.00 17.62 -6.16
CA LEU A 76 -3.99 19.07 -6.40
C LEU A 76 -3.32 19.38 -7.73
N ARG A 77 -3.65 20.52 -8.34
CA ARG A 77 -2.97 20.98 -9.58
C ARG A 77 -1.46 21.12 -9.39
N SER A 78 -1.03 21.59 -8.23
CA SER A 78 0.39 21.70 -7.86
C SER A 78 1.12 20.36 -7.87
N ASP A 79 0.41 19.24 -7.67
CA ASP A 79 1.01 17.91 -7.68
C ASP A 79 1.42 17.43 -9.10
N PHE A 80 1.04 18.15 -10.16
CA PHE A 80 1.35 17.82 -11.56
C PHE A 80 2.41 18.72 -12.21
N ILE A 81 2.77 19.85 -11.58
CA ILE A 81 3.60 20.90 -12.16
C ILE A 81 4.84 21.21 -11.32
N GLY A 82 5.75 22.02 -11.87
CA GLY A 82 6.98 22.46 -11.19
C GLY A 82 7.91 21.28 -10.94
N GLU A 83 8.48 21.24 -9.76
CA GLU A 83 9.42 20.20 -9.31
C GLU A 83 8.74 18.87 -8.90
N SER A 84 7.43 18.75 -9.14
CA SER A 84 6.71 17.52 -8.82
C SER A 84 7.19 16.34 -9.67
N HIS A 85 7.23 15.15 -9.05
CA HIS A 85 7.78 13.94 -9.65
C HIS A 85 7.11 12.70 -9.10
N PHE A 86 7.41 11.55 -9.67
CA PHE A 86 6.93 10.26 -9.18
C PHE A 86 7.50 9.96 -7.80
N ARG A 87 6.61 9.77 -6.83
CA ARG A 87 6.95 9.37 -5.46
C ARG A 87 6.85 7.87 -5.32
N ARG A 88 7.95 7.21 -4.98
CA ARG A 88 8.00 5.75 -4.79
C ARG A 88 7.32 5.30 -3.50
N ILE A 89 7.29 6.18 -2.49
CA ILE A 89 6.51 6.04 -1.26
C ILE A 89 5.67 7.30 -1.07
N MET A 90 4.51 7.16 -0.46
CA MET A 90 3.62 8.27 -0.14
C MET A 90 3.11 8.15 1.30
N SER A 91 3.36 9.17 2.08
CA SER A 91 2.74 9.34 3.40
C SER A 91 1.33 9.93 3.27
N ASP A 92 0.62 9.97 4.37
CA ASP A 92 -0.64 10.71 4.50
C ASP A 92 -0.50 12.18 4.07
N ARG A 93 -1.60 12.82 3.72
CA ARG A 93 -1.65 14.26 3.52
C ARG A 93 -1.50 15.04 4.82
N THR A 94 -2.04 14.50 5.88
CA THR A 94 -2.01 15.06 7.24
C THR A 94 -1.48 14.00 8.21
N PRO A 95 -0.17 13.66 8.14
CA PRO A 95 0.41 12.67 9.03
C PRO A 95 0.49 13.24 10.45
N PRO A 96 0.47 12.38 11.48
CA PRO A 96 0.90 12.78 12.82
C PRO A 96 2.31 13.37 12.81
N ALA A 97 2.65 14.16 13.81
CA ALA A 97 4.03 14.58 14.02
C ALA A 97 4.93 13.36 14.18
N ASP A 98 6.14 13.40 13.63
CA ASP A 98 7.04 12.25 13.60
C ASP A 98 7.36 11.72 15.01
N GLU A 99 7.43 12.60 16.00
CA GLU A 99 7.67 12.28 17.40
C GLU A 99 6.49 11.59 18.08
N ALA A 100 5.28 11.76 17.56
CA ALA A 100 4.08 11.11 18.10
C ALA A 100 3.88 9.70 17.55
N VAL A 101 4.58 9.35 16.46
CA VAL A 101 4.35 8.07 15.77
C VAL A 101 4.96 6.91 16.57
N LYS A 102 4.10 5.98 16.95
CA LYS A 102 4.45 4.69 17.57
C LYS A 102 4.23 3.51 16.64
N ARG A 103 3.28 3.64 15.70
CA ARG A 103 2.96 2.59 14.72
C ARG A 103 3.02 3.13 13.31
N VAL A 104 3.70 2.40 12.44
CA VAL A 104 3.69 2.63 10.99
C VAL A 104 2.97 1.46 10.31
N VAL A 105 1.92 1.76 9.54
CA VAL A 105 1.26 0.79 8.68
C VAL A 105 1.75 1.02 7.25
N LEU A 106 2.56 0.09 6.75
CA LEU A 106 2.99 0.04 5.37
C LEU A 106 1.94 -0.72 4.55
N CYS A 107 1.63 -0.26 3.36
CA CYS A 107 0.70 -0.95 2.46
C CYS A 107 1.02 -0.61 1.00
N SER A 108 0.33 -1.26 0.08
CA SER A 108 0.35 -0.93 -1.34
C SER A 108 -1.07 -0.92 -1.91
N GLY A 109 -1.35 0.06 -2.79
CA GLY A 109 -2.64 0.16 -3.45
C GLY A 109 -3.77 0.75 -2.61
N LYS A 110 -5.01 0.44 -3.00
CA LYS A 110 -6.22 1.10 -2.49
C LYS A 110 -6.50 0.91 -0.99
N VAL A 111 -6.02 -0.19 -0.39
CA VAL A 111 -6.18 -0.45 1.05
C VAL A 111 -5.66 0.70 1.91
N GLY A 112 -4.71 1.48 1.39
CA GLY A 112 -4.22 2.67 2.07
C GLY A 112 -5.31 3.68 2.40
N TYR A 113 -6.35 3.80 1.55
CA TYR A 113 -7.49 4.67 1.83
C TYR A 113 -8.37 4.14 2.95
N ASP A 114 -8.66 2.82 2.95
CA ASP A 114 -9.45 2.19 4.02
C ASP A 114 -8.74 2.34 5.38
N LEU A 115 -7.42 2.17 5.40
CA LEU A 115 -6.59 2.34 6.60
C LEU A 115 -6.63 3.79 7.10
N MET A 116 -6.45 4.77 6.22
CA MET A 116 -6.49 6.19 6.59
C MET A 116 -7.87 6.59 7.12
N GLU A 117 -8.96 6.19 6.44
CA GLU A 117 -10.32 6.48 6.90
C GLU A 117 -10.63 5.85 8.26
N ALA A 118 -10.20 4.60 8.49
CA ALA A 118 -10.44 3.92 9.76
C ALA A 118 -9.62 4.53 10.90
N ARG A 119 -8.35 4.87 10.66
CA ARG A 119 -7.47 5.58 11.59
C ARG A 119 -8.08 6.92 12.02
N ASP A 120 -8.50 7.73 11.03
CA ASP A 120 -9.07 9.07 11.27
C ASP A 120 -10.39 8.96 12.03
N ALA A 121 -11.25 7.99 11.66
CA ALA A 121 -12.49 7.72 12.36
C ALA A 121 -12.29 7.23 13.81
N ALA A 122 -11.12 6.64 14.11
CA ALA A 122 -10.71 6.23 15.44
C ALA A 122 -9.98 7.34 16.22
N ALA A 123 -9.73 8.50 15.58
CA ALA A 123 -8.96 9.62 16.12
C ALA A 123 -7.56 9.20 16.64
N MET A 124 -6.90 8.27 15.94
CA MET A 124 -5.56 7.81 16.31
C MET A 124 -4.52 8.86 15.91
N THR A 125 -3.73 9.31 16.88
CA THR A 125 -2.71 10.35 16.70
C THR A 125 -1.28 9.83 16.72
N ASP A 126 -1.10 8.53 16.95
CA ASP A 126 0.18 7.85 17.07
C ASP A 126 0.46 6.85 15.93
N THR A 127 -0.41 6.78 14.94
CA THR A 127 -0.34 5.83 13.83
C THR A 127 -0.31 6.55 12.49
N THR A 128 0.68 6.25 11.65
CA THR A 128 0.77 6.77 10.27
C THR A 128 0.68 5.64 9.25
N VAL A 129 0.10 5.96 8.08
CA VAL A 129 0.01 5.04 6.94
C VAL A 129 0.98 5.50 5.85
N ILE A 130 1.85 4.60 5.40
CA ILE A 130 2.77 4.85 4.29
C ILE A 130 2.46 3.86 3.16
N ARG A 131 2.15 4.40 1.99
CA ARG A 131 1.88 3.60 0.80
C ARG A 131 3.16 3.42 0.00
N ILE A 132 3.50 2.17 -0.31
CA ILE A 132 4.58 1.80 -1.23
C ILE A 132 3.99 1.78 -2.64
N GLU A 133 4.22 2.84 -3.40
CA GLU A 133 3.69 3.02 -4.75
C GLU A 133 4.49 2.25 -5.80
N GLN A 134 5.78 2.03 -5.53
CA GLN A 134 6.66 1.20 -6.34
C GLN A 134 7.21 0.04 -5.51
N LEU A 135 6.80 -1.17 -5.86
CA LEU A 135 7.26 -2.38 -5.17
C LEU A 135 8.63 -2.85 -5.69
N TYR A 136 8.91 -2.63 -6.97
CA TYR A 136 10.22 -2.94 -7.53
C TYR A 136 10.65 -1.90 -8.58
N PRO A 137 11.92 -1.47 -8.61
CA PRO A 137 12.91 -1.62 -7.53
C PRO A 137 12.38 -1.05 -6.21
N PHE A 138 12.61 -1.76 -5.11
CA PHE A 138 12.07 -1.38 -3.80
C PHE A 138 12.72 -0.07 -3.32
N PRO A 139 11.95 0.88 -2.78
CA PRO A 139 12.46 2.19 -2.35
C PRO A 139 13.05 2.17 -0.93
N GLY A 140 13.99 1.24 -0.65
CA GLY A 140 14.52 1.00 0.70
C GLY A 140 15.12 2.25 1.35
N GLU A 141 15.99 2.97 0.64
CA GLU A 141 16.61 4.21 1.15
C GLU A 141 15.56 5.26 1.53
N ALA A 142 14.54 5.49 0.67
CA ALA A 142 13.49 6.45 0.96
C ALA A 142 12.63 6.02 2.16
N LEU A 143 12.39 4.72 2.30
CA LEU A 143 11.67 4.16 3.44
C LEU A 143 12.51 4.30 4.72
N ALA A 144 13.79 3.97 4.70
CA ALA A 144 14.70 4.10 5.84
C ALA A 144 14.79 5.55 6.32
N LEU A 145 14.97 6.51 5.40
CA LEU A 145 14.99 7.94 5.73
C LEU A 145 13.67 8.41 6.37
N ARG A 146 12.53 7.88 5.92
CA ARG A 146 11.23 8.23 6.49
C ARG A 146 11.01 7.63 7.88
N LEU A 147 11.36 6.36 8.07
CA LEU A 147 11.25 5.66 9.35
C LEU A 147 12.20 6.25 10.40
N GLY A 148 13.43 6.59 10.01
CA GLY A 148 14.44 7.15 10.90
C GLY A 148 14.08 8.49 11.56
N ARG A 149 13.03 9.18 11.08
CA ARG A 149 12.49 10.40 11.71
C ARG A 149 11.58 10.07 12.90
N MET A 150 11.01 8.87 12.96
CA MET A 150 10.01 8.45 13.95
C MET A 150 10.70 7.79 15.15
N LYS A 151 11.32 8.60 16.01
CA LYS A 151 12.17 8.10 17.12
C LYS A 151 11.44 7.25 18.16
N ASN A 152 10.11 7.37 18.25
CA ASN A 152 9.28 6.63 19.19
C ASN A 152 8.56 5.44 18.52
N LEU A 153 9.02 5.00 17.35
CA LEU A 153 8.44 3.87 16.62
C LEU A 153 8.56 2.58 17.41
N GLU A 154 7.44 1.94 17.68
CA GLU A 154 7.31 0.69 18.46
C GLU A 154 6.92 -0.51 17.56
N GLU A 155 6.14 -0.27 16.50
CA GLU A 155 5.61 -1.34 15.64
C GLU A 155 5.57 -0.90 14.17
N VAL A 156 5.94 -1.83 13.28
CA VAL A 156 5.72 -1.72 11.84
C VAL A 156 4.84 -2.87 11.36
N VAL A 157 3.79 -2.54 10.62
CA VAL A 157 2.83 -3.50 10.07
C VAL A 157 2.82 -3.40 8.54
N TRP A 158 2.90 -4.53 7.85
CA TRP A 158 2.54 -4.61 6.44
C TRP A 158 1.08 -5.02 6.30
N ALA A 159 0.26 -4.15 5.71
CA ALA A 159 -1.15 -4.42 5.44
C ALA A 159 -1.38 -4.64 3.94
N GLN A 160 -2.04 -5.72 3.57
CA GLN A 160 -2.42 -5.99 2.17
C GLN A 160 -3.80 -6.63 2.08
N GLU A 161 -4.47 -6.43 0.94
CA GLU A 161 -5.79 -6.99 0.67
C GLU A 161 -5.74 -8.42 0.16
N GLU A 162 -4.66 -8.78 -0.51
CA GLU A 162 -4.44 -10.11 -1.05
C GLU A 162 -4.27 -11.13 0.08
N PRO A 163 -4.63 -12.41 -0.17
CA PRO A 163 -4.29 -13.48 0.74
C PRO A 163 -2.78 -13.55 1.05
N ARG A 164 -2.41 -14.06 2.20
CA ARG A 164 -1.02 -14.10 2.68
C ARG A 164 -0.03 -14.71 1.67
N ASN A 165 -0.45 -15.71 0.92
CA ASN A 165 0.37 -16.38 -0.10
C ASN A 165 0.41 -15.65 -1.44
N ASN A 166 -0.33 -14.57 -1.60
CA ASN A 166 -0.39 -13.70 -2.78
C ASN A 166 0.09 -12.29 -2.42
N GLY A 167 0.06 -11.39 -3.40
CA GLY A 167 0.42 -9.98 -3.18
C GLY A 167 1.90 -9.76 -2.95
N GLY A 168 2.22 -8.74 -2.16
CA GLY A 168 3.59 -8.25 -1.99
C GLY A 168 4.34 -8.82 -0.80
N TRP A 169 3.67 -9.39 0.21
CA TRP A 169 4.25 -9.68 1.51
C TRP A 169 5.60 -10.40 1.46
N PHE A 170 5.65 -11.58 0.88
CA PHE A 170 6.89 -12.38 0.84
C PHE A 170 8.02 -11.75 0.01
N PHE A 171 7.69 -10.77 -0.82
CA PHE A 171 8.69 -10.02 -1.56
C PHE A 171 9.21 -8.83 -0.77
N VAL A 172 8.32 -8.07 -0.12
CA VAL A 172 8.69 -6.81 0.54
C VAL A 172 9.28 -7.02 1.95
N GLU A 173 8.96 -8.12 2.62
CA GLU A 173 9.38 -8.39 4.00
C GLU A 173 10.89 -8.19 4.21
N PRO A 174 11.81 -8.81 3.44
CA PRO A 174 13.24 -8.64 3.64
C PRO A 174 13.70 -7.19 3.39
N TYR A 175 13.14 -6.50 2.39
CA TYR A 175 13.47 -5.11 2.11
C TYR A 175 12.97 -4.15 3.20
N ILE A 176 11.85 -4.45 3.83
CA ILE A 176 11.35 -3.68 4.97
C ILE A 176 12.29 -3.86 6.17
N GLU A 177 12.74 -5.11 6.43
CA GLU A 177 13.69 -5.39 7.52
C GLU A 177 15.03 -4.70 7.29
N GLU A 178 15.57 -4.69 6.07
CA GLU A 178 16.76 -3.92 5.70
C GLU A 178 16.57 -2.42 5.94
N SER A 179 15.42 -1.87 5.47
CA SER A 179 15.09 -0.45 5.66
C SER A 179 14.95 -0.07 7.14
N LEU A 180 14.44 -0.98 7.97
CA LEU A 180 14.34 -0.78 9.43
C LEU A 180 15.74 -0.76 10.08
N ALA A 181 16.62 -1.67 9.68
CA ALA A 181 18.00 -1.70 10.17
C ALA A 181 18.73 -0.40 9.79
N ASP A 182 18.63 0.05 8.56
CA ASP A 182 19.21 1.30 8.05
C ASP A 182 18.62 2.55 8.75
N ALA A 183 17.37 2.48 9.19
CA ALA A 183 16.70 3.53 9.95
C ALA A 183 17.10 3.58 11.44
N GLY A 184 17.89 2.62 11.91
CA GLY A 184 18.33 2.51 13.30
C GLY A 184 17.44 1.60 14.18
N PHE A 185 16.54 0.82 13.59
CA PHE A 185 15.66 -0.13 14.28
C PHE A 185 16.08 -1.59 14.04
N ALA A 186 17.38 -1.87 14.14
CA ALA A 186 17.91 -3.21 13.96
C ALA A 186 17.24 -4.22 14.91
N GLY A 187 16.76 -5.34 14.35
CA GLY A 187 16.02 -6.37 15.08
C GLY A 187 14.50 -6.17 15.16
N MET A 188 13.97 -5.00 14.77
CA MET A 188 12.53 -4.82 14.57
C MET A 188 12.10 -5.54 13.30
N ARG A 189 10.97 -6.24 13.37
CA ARG A 189 10.38 -6.93 12.23
C ARG A 189 8.97 -6.40 11.92
N ALA A 190 8.65 -6.35 10.65
CA ALA A 190 7.30 -6.02 10.24
C ALA A 190 6.34 -7.17 10.55
N ARG A 191 5.17 -6.83 11.10
CA ARG A 191 4.06 -7.77 11.30
C ARG A 191 3.15 -7.76 10.06
N TYR A 192 2.72 -8.94 9.65
CA TYR A 192 1.71 -9.07 8.59
C TYR A 192 0.30 -8.83 9.13
N ALA A 193 -0.50 -8.02 8.42
CA ALA A 193 -1.93 -7.87 8.61
C ALA A 193 -2.64 -8.03 7.26
N GLY A 194 -3.53 -9.01 7.14
CA GLY A 194 -4.21 -9.32 5.88
C GLY A 194 -5.02 -10.60 5.97
N ARG A 195 -5.49 -11.05 4.81
CA ARG A 195 -6.28 -12.27 4.72
C ARG A 195 -5.43 -13.53 4.93
N ALA A 196 -6.06 -14.58 5.42
CA ALA A 196 -5.46 -15.92 5.46
C ALA A 196 -5.06 -16.37 4.04
N ALA A 197 -4.15 -17.34 3.94
CA ALA A 197 -3.77 -17.93 2.66
C ALA A 197 -5.00 -18.51 1.93
N ALA A 198 -5.11 -18.23 0.63
CA ALA A 198 -6.17 -18.74 -0.22
C ALA A 198 -5.68 -18.94 -1.65
N ALA A 199 -6.25 -19.91 -2.34
CA ALA A 199 -5.97 -20.15 -3.76
C ALA A 199 -6.78 -19.22 -4.68
N SER A 200 -7.91 -18.68 -4.19
CA SER A 200 -8.80 -17.82 -4.97
C SER A 200 -8.29 -16.38 -5.02
N PRO A 201 -8.42 -15.68 -6.18
CA PRO A 201 -8.10 -14.26 -6.31
C PRO A 201 -9.18 -13.31 -5.78
N ALA A 202 -10.33 -13.84 -5.35
CA ALA A 202 -11.46 -13.05 -4.85
C ALA A 202 -12.27 -13.88 -3.85
N THR A 203 -13.02 -13.20 -2.98
CA THR A 203 -13.88 -13.87 -1.97
C THR A 203 -15.12 -14.54 -2.55
N GLY A 204 -15.55 -14.12 -3.75
CA GLY A 204 -16.77 -14.59 -4.40
C GLY A 204 -18.07 -14.02 -3.82
N LEU A 205 -18.09 -13.61 -2.55
CA LEU A 205 -19.26 -13.03 -1.88
C LEU A 205 -18.91 -11.65 -1.30
N MET A 206 -19.73 -10.65 -1.60
CA MET A 206 -19.52 -9.28 -1.12
C MET A 206 -19.58 -9.17 0.41
N SER A 207 -20.50 -9.90 1.06
CA SER A 207 -20.61 -9.91 2.52
C SER A 207 -19.33 -10.44 3.19
N ARG A 208 -18.76 -11.51 2.65
CA ARG A 208 -17.49 -12.07 3.10
C ARG A 208 -16.35 -11.07 2.87
N HIS A 209 -16.29 -10.46 1.70
CA HIS A 209 -15.31 -9.43 1.39
C HIS A 209 -15.33 -8.29 2.42
N LYS A 210 -16.51 -7.71 2.70
CA LYS A 210 -16.67 -6.63 3.69
C LYS A 210 -16.20 -7.04 5.08
N THR A 211 -16.54 -8.25 5.52
CA THR A 211 -16.12 -8.75 6.84
C THR A 211 -14.60 -8.93 6.92
N GLU A 212 -13.99 -9.54 5.91
CA GLU A 212 -12.53 -9.76 5.87
C GLU A 212 -11.78 -8.43 5.73
N GLN A 213 -12.30 -7.47 4.95
CA GLN A 213 -11.71 -6.14 4.78
C GLN A 213 -11.71 -5.38 6.12
N ALA A 214 -12.84 -5.35 6.81
CA ALA A 214 -12.94 -4.73 8.13
C ALA A 214 -12.00 -5.39 9.14
N ALA A 215 -11.86 -6.71 9.10
CA ALA A 215 -10.99 -7.45 10.01
C ALA A 215 -9.50 -7.12 9.77
N LEU A 216 -9.04 -7.09 8.50
CA LEU A 216 -7.64 -6.76 8.21
C LEU A 216 -7.30 -5.30 8.55
N VAL A 217 -8.22 -4.36 8.30
CA VAL A 217 -8.02 -2.94 8.65
C VAL A 217 -7.93 -2.78 10.16
N ALA A 218 -8.83 -3.44 10.91
CA ALA A 218 -8.80 -3.42 12.36
C ALA A 218 -7.50 -4.03 12.91
N ASP A 219 -7.07 -5.18 12.38
CA ASP A 219 -5.81 -5.82 12.78
C ASP A 219 -4.60 -4.93 12.49
N ALA A 220 -4.51 -4.33 11.31
CA ALA A 220 -3.40 -3.46 10.93
C ALA A 220 -3.27 -2.24 11.86
N LEU A 221 -4.40 -1.68 12.29
CA LEU A 221 -4.46 -0.52 13.16
C LEU A 221 -4.46 -0.88 14.67
N GLY A 222 -4.56 -2.16 15.02
CA GLY A 222 -4.71 -2.58 16.42
C GLY A 222 -6.07 -2.21 17.02
N LEU A 223 -7.11 -2.12 16.19
CA LEU A 223 -8.48 -1.82 16.60
C LEU A 223 -9.27 -3.09 16.89
N SER A 224 -10.33 -2.97 17.70
CA SER A 224 -11.28 -4.06 17.88
C SER A 224 -12.07 -4.30 16.58
N VAL A 225 -12.05 -5.54 16.07
CA VAL A 225 -12.82 -5.95 14.89
C VAL A 225 -14.31 -5.62 15.01
N ARG A 226 -14.89 -5.73 16.21
CA ARG A 226 -16.30 -5.37 16.47
C ARG A 226 -16.59 -3.88 16.22
N ALA A 227 -15.64 -3.01 16.54
CA ALA A 227 -15.78 -1.57 16.33
C ALA A 227 -15.78 -1.24 14.83
N GLU A 228 -14.91 -1.88 14.05
CA GLU A 228 -14.79 -1.62 12.61
C GLU A 228 -15.99 -2.15 11.81
N ILE A 229 -16.49 -3.35 12.12
CA ILE A 229 -17.71 -3.89 11.49
C ILE A 229 -18.92 -2.99 11.74
N ARG A 230 -19.05 -2.39 12.94
CA ARG A 230 -20.12 -1.42 13.22
C ARG A 230 -20.01 -0.14 12.40
N ARG A 231 -18.79 0.33 12.13
CA ARG A 231 -18.54 1.54 11.30
C ARG A 231 -18.86 1.29 9.83
N SER A 232 -18.44 0.14 9.27
CA SER A 232 -18.72 -0.20 7.87
C SER A 232 -20.22 -0.31 7.58
N LYS A 233 -21.03 -0.81 8.53
CA LYS A 233 -22.50 -0.88 8.41
C LYS A 233 -23.22 0.47 8.46
N LYS A 234 -22.59 1.53 8.94
CA LYS A 234 -23.18 2.90 8.96
C LYS A 234 -22.90 3.68 7.68
N LYS A 235 -22.01 3.19 6.81
CA LYS A 235 -21.65 3.82 5.53
C LYS A 235 -22.47 3.30 4.33
N ASP A 236 -23.20 2.19 4.51
CA ASP A 236 -24.18 1.63 3.55
C ASP A 236 -25.57 2.22 3.81
#